data_cdaadfdf294b326999faf35ccced77be
#
_entry.id   cdaadfdf294b326999faf35ccced77be
#
_cell.length_a   1.000
_cell.length_b   1.000
_cell.length_c   1.000
_cell.angle_alpha   90.00
_cell.angle_beta   90.00
_cell.angle_gamma   90.00
#
_symmetry.space_group_name_H-M   'P 1'
#
loop_
_entity.id
_entity.type
_entity.pdbx_description
1 polymer ?
#
loop_
_entity_poly.entity_id
_entity_poly.type
_entity_poly.pdbx_seq_one_letter_code
_entity_poly.pdbx_strand_id
1 'polypeptide(L)'
;MKTSSLSRVLIAAIAFALPSLPAAASVPPPAPAPSATFNVGSLRVQQYGDGQRALIFIPGLACGPWEWSGQIAHFASRYTIYAVTLPGFDGQPPISGPLFATATADFWKLLDEKHITKPVVIGHSLGGTMGFMLATQHPGRLGGVISLDGLPIYPGSAFLTPKKVKAMATATALRLASLTPAQFAAEEKTQILPYLITAQSDVNAIAPLVAKSDPAASGKWLEEDMLLDLRPELPKANVPILLIAPYDASVDARFGASTIGAKQAFYAGLVKGAPNLRIVMIDHSRHFAMYDQPQAVSAAIAGFLAQAL
;
A
#
# COMPACT_ATOMS: atom_id res chain seq x y z
N MET A 1 -30.80 -53.19 -11.47
CA MET A 1 -30.87 -52.02 -12.37
C MET A 1 -31.39 -50.83 -11.57
N LYS A 2 -30.49 -49.92 -11.14
CA LYS A 2 -30.86 -48.62 -10.61
C LYS A 2 -29.79 -47.63 -11.11
N THR A 3 -30.23 -46.79 -12.05
CA THR A 3 -29.43 -45.71 -12.65
C THR A 3 -29.43 -44.51 -11.72
N SER A 4 -28.30 -44.11 -11.22
CA SER A 4 -28.14 -42.85 -10.47
C SER A 4 -27.80 -41.71 -11.41
N SER A 5 -28.71 -40.73 -11.45
CA SER A 5 -28.58 -39.46 -12.16
C SER A 5 -27.57 -38.55 -11.44
N LEU A 6 -26.46 -38.27 -12.10
CA LEU A 6 -25.51 -37.24 -11.68
C LEU A 6 -25.98 -35.87 -12.22
N SER A 7 -26.51 -35.04 -11.33
CA SER A 7 -26.82 -33.62 -11.63
C SER A 7 -25.51 -32.85 -11.81
N ARG A 8 -25.25 -32.38 -13.02
CA ARG A 8 -24.15 -31.46 -13.34
C ARG A 8 -24.60 -30.05 -12.97
N VAL A 9 -23.99 -29.47 -11.94
CA VAL A 9 -24.10 -28.05 -11.63
C VAL A 9 -23.22 -27.29 -12.60
N LEU A 10 -23.82 -26.55 -13.51
CA LEU A 10 -23.15 -25.66 -14.44
C LEU A 10 -22.89 -24.33 -13.71
N ILE A 11 -21.64 -24.09 -13.31
CA ILE A 11 -21.22 -22.77 -12.83
C ILE A 11 -20.93 -21.91 -14.07
N ALA A 12 -21.83 -21.00 -14.38
CA ALA A 12 -21.63 -20.01 -15.43
C ALA A 12 -20.69 -18.92 -14.91
N ALA A 13 -19.43 -18.93 -15.37
CA ALA A 13 -18.52 -17.84 -15.20
C ALA A 13 -18.92 -16.71 -16.17
N ILE A 14 -19.54 -15.65 -15.68
CA ILE A 14 -19.79 -14.44 -16.45
C ILE A 14 -18.49 -13.64 -16.47
N ALA A 15 -17.73 -13.77 -17.54
CA ALA A 15 -16.60 -12.89 -17.83
C ALA A 15 -17.14 -11.57 -18.38
N PHE A 16 -17.14 -10.51 -17.57
CA PHE A 16 -17.30 -9.15 -18.05
C PHE A 16 -16.01 -8.70 -18.71
N ALA A 17 -15.92 -8.77 -20.02
CA ALA A 17 -14.91 -8.09 -20.81
C ALA A 17 -15.25 -6.61 -20.83
N LEU A 18 -14.56 -5.80 -20.02
CA LEU A 18 -14.57 -4.34 -20.16
C LEU A 18 -13.72 -3.97 -21.38
N PRO A 19 -14.21 -3.06 -22.26
CA PRO A 19 -13.40 -2.59 -23.37
C PRO A 19 -12.18 -1.84 -22.84
N SER A 20 -11.00 -2.26 -23.27
CA SER A 20 -9.74 -1.56 -23.01
C SER A 20 -9.73 -0.21 -23.73
N LEU A 21 -9.99 0.87 -22.99
CA LEU A 21 -9.68 2.22 -23.46
C LEU A 21 -8.17 2.41 -23.41
N PRO A 22 -7.57 3.06 -24.43
CA PRO A 22 -6.15 3.39 -24.36
C PRO A 22 -5.92 4.33 -23.18
N ALA A 23 -5.01 3.95 -22.30
CA ALA A 23 -4.61 4.77 -21.15
C ALA A 23 -3.93 6.05 -21.67
N ALA A 24 -4.65 7.15 -21.66
CA ALA A 24 -4.01 8.45 -21.67
C ALA A 24 -3.35 8.59 -20.29
N ALA A 25 -2.01 8.61 -20.26
CA ALA A 25 -1.25 8.92 -19.06
C ALA A 25 -1.70 10.30 -18.55
N SER A 26 -2.50 10.33 -17.50
CA SER A 26 -2.95 11.55 -16.87
C SER A 26 -2.38 11.57 -15.47
N VAL A 27 -1.52 12.56 -15.21
CA VAL A 27 -1.19 12.96 -13.84
C VAL A 27 -2.52 13.00 -13.06
N PRO A 28 -2.65 12.28 -11.93
CA PRO A 28 -3.88 12.31 -11.15
C PRO A 28 -4.30 13.74 -10.87
N PRO A 29 -5.60 14.05 -10.83
CA PRO A 29 -6.04 15.39 -10.47
C PRO A 29 -5.45 15.77 -9.12
N PRO A 30 -5.01 17.02 -8.92
CA PRO A 30 -4.48 17.45 -7.64
C PRO A 30 -5.54 17.27 -6.56
N ALA A 31 -5.11 16.82 -5.39
CA ALA A 31 -5.98 16.76 -4.22
C ALA A 31 -6.51 18.17 -3.91
N PRO A 32 -7.72 18.32 -3.37
CA PRO A 32 -8.16 19.59 -2.80
C PRO A 32 -7.19 20.03 -1.69
N ALA A 33 -7.23 21.29 -1.31
CA ALA A 33 -6.49 21.74 -0.13
C ALA A 33 -7.01 21.01 1.13
N PRO A 34 -6.13 20.61 2.05
CA PRO A 34 -6.57 20.00 3.30
C PRO A 34 -7.37 21.00 4.14
N SER A 35 -8.44 20.53 4.76
CA SER A 35 -9.24 21.36 5.70
C SER A 35 -8.51 21.58 7.02
N ALA A 36 -7.59 20.68 7.40
CA ALA A 36 -6.73 20.82 8.55
C ALA A 36 -5.41 20.05 8.35
N THR A 37 -4.35 20.53 9.01
CA THR A 37 -3.08 19.83 9.15
C THR A 37 -2.65 19.89 10.61
N PHE A 38 -2.32 18.74 11.19
CA PHE A 38 -1.93 18.61 12.59
C PHE A 38 -0.99 17.41 12.79
N ASN A 39 -0.36 17.34 13.95
CA ASN A 39 0.48 16.21 14.34
C ASN A 39 -0.18 15.38 15.44
N VAL A 40 0.03 14.06 15.38
CA VAL A 40 -0.29 13.12 16.44
C VAL A 40 0.94 12.25 16.67
N GLY A 41 1.62 12.47 17.78
CA GLY A 41 2.91 11.85 18.02
C GLY A 41 3.90 12.15 16.88
N SER A 42 4.42 11.10 16.25
CA SER A 42 5.36 11.19 15.13
C SER A 42 4.68 11.38 13.76
N LEU A 43 3.36 11.27 13.68
CA LEU A 43 2.61 11.40 12.43
C LEU A 43 2.23 12.85 12.15
N ARG A 44 2.45 13.35 10.94
CA ARG A 44 1.77 14.53 10.42
C ARG A 44 0.53 14.07 9.65
N VAL A 45 -0.60 14.69 9.89
CA VAL A 45 -1.89 14.28 9.33
C VAL A 45 -2.52 15.46 8.60
N GLN A 46 -2.94 15.21 7.37
CA GLN A 46 -3.74 16.14 6.57
C GLN A 46 -5.17 15.59 6.49
N GLN A 47 -6.15 16.42 6.85
CA GLN A 47 -7.57 16.08 6.81
C GLN A 47 -8.24 16.68 5.57
N TYR A 48 -9.13 15.89 4.94
CA TYR A 48 -9.92 16.31 3.78
C TYR A 48 -11.36 15.81 3.94
N GLY A 49 -12.29 16.54 3.32
CA GLY A 49 -13.71 16.17 3.37
C GLY A 49 -14.32 16.22 4.77
N ASP A 50 -15.62 15.89 4.84
CA ASP A 50 -16.43 15.96 6.06
C ASP A 50 -17.50 14.85 6.14
N GLY A 51 -17.32 13.78 5.36
CA GLY A 51 -18.21 12.61 5.37
C GLY A 51 -18.21 11.89 6.72
N GLN A 52 -19.28 11.19 7.03
CA GLN A 52 -19.44 10.48 8.31
C GLN A 52 -18.45 9.32 8.53
N ARG A 53 -17.97 8.73 7.44
CA ARG A 53 -17.05 7.59 7.48
C ARG A 53 -15.63 8.06 7.23
N ALA A 54 -14.68 7.50 7.98
CA ALA A 54 -13.27 7.85 7.87
C ALA A 54 -12.49 6.87 7.00
N LEU A 55 -11.64 7.43 6.13
CA LEU A 55 -10.58 6.71 5.42
C LEU A 55 -9.25 7.22 5.94
N ILE A 56 -8.30 6.31 6.19
CA ILE A 56 -6.95 6.70 6.59
C ILE A 56 -5.98 6.20 5.54
N PHE A 57 -5.32 7.14 4.85
CA PHE A 57 -4.33 6.84 3.82
C PHE A 57 -2.92 6.84 4.42
N ILE A 58 -2.20 5.73 4.23
CA ILE A 58 -0.82 5.54 4.71
C ILE A 58 0.09 5.38 3.49
N PRO A 59 1.12 6.22 3.33
CA PRO A 59 1.97 6.21 2.15
C PRO A 59 2.96 5.05 2.14
N GLY A 60 3.56 4.83 0.96
CA GLY A 60 4.71 3.96 0.77
C GLY A 60 6.01 4.56 1.30
N LEU A 61 7.11 3.80 1.13
CA LEU A 61 8.45 4.21 1.53
C LEU A 61 8.84 5.52 0.83
N ALA A 62 9.38 6.47 1.62
CA ALA A 62 9.80 7.79 1.15
C ALA A 62 8.70 8.64 0.49
N CYS A 63 7.43 8.28 0.67
CA CYS A 63 6.28 8.98 0.10
C CYS A 63 5.53 9.82 1.14
N GLY A 64 4.61 10.64 0.66
CA GLY A 64 3.74 11.48 1.48
C GLY A 64 2.29 11.45 0.98
N PRO A 65 1.39 12.27 1.53
CA PRO A 65 -0.02 12.34 1.14
C PRO A 65 -0.23 12.62 -0.35
N TRP A 66 0.72 13.24 -1.01
CA TRP A 66 0.70 13.53 -2.44
C TRP A 66 0.54 12.28 -3.31
N GLU A 67 1.00 11.14 -2.85
CA GLU A 67 0.88 9.86 -3.56
C GLU A 67 -0.59 9.46 -3.76
N TRP A 68 -1.46 9.88 -2.88
CA TRP A 68 -2.88 9.62 -2.86
C TRP A 68 -3.75 10.73 -3.46
N SER A 69 -3.14 11.73 -4.14
CA SER A 69 -3.87 12.91 -4.64
C SER A 69 -5.11 12.56 -5.45
N GLY A 70 -5.02 11.60 -6.37
CA GLY A 70 -6.14 11.16 -7.20
C GLY A 70 -7.26 10.50 -6.39
N GLN A 71 -6.90 9.65 -5.42
CA GLN A 71 -7.86 8.98 -4.54
C GLN A 71 -8.48 9.95 -3.56
N ILE A 72 -7.70 10.89 -3.01
CA ILE A 72 -8.22 11.97 -2.16
C ILE A 72 -9.25 12.80 -2.94
N ALA A 73 -8.90 13.24 -4.16
CA ALA A 73 -9.84 13.99 -5.01
C ALA A 73 -11.12 13.21 -5.30
N HIS A 74 -11.03 11.87 -5.50
CA HIS A 74 -12.17 11.02 -5.80
C HIS A 74 -13.09 10.78 -4.60
N PHE A 75 -12.53 10.64 -3.39
CA PHE A 75 -13.29 10.20 -2.22
C PHE A 75 -13.65 11.32 -1.23
N ALA A 76 -12.98 12.48 -1.25
CA ALA A 76 -13.16 13.55 -0.26
C ALA A 76 -14.58 14.14 -0.20
N SER A 77 -15.38 14.04 -1.28
CA SER A 77 -16.78 14.50 -1.27
C SER A 77 -17.73 13.60 -0.46
N ARG A 78 -17.31 12.38 -0.10
CA ARG A 78 -18.16 11.37 0.57
C ARG A 78 -17.61 10.88 1.90
N TYR A 79 -16.33 11.08 2.15
CA TYR A 79 -15.61 10.55 3.30
C TYR A 79 -14.80 11.64 3.98
N THR A 80 -14.60 11.53 5.29
CA THR A 80 -13.53 12.23 5.97
C THR A 80 -12.24 11.44 5.77
N ILE A 81 -11.23 12.06 5.18
CA ILE A 81 -9.95 11.43 4.85
C ILE A 81 -8.87 11.98 5.75
N TYR A 82 -8.09 11.10 6.35
CA TYR A 82 -6.87 11.42 7.08
C TYR A 82 -5.68 10.83 6.31
N ALA A 83 -4.92 11.67 5.62
CA ALA A 83 -3.72 11.26 4.91
C ALA A 83 -2.51 11.52 5.80
N VAL A 84 -1.78 10.46 6.17
CA VAL A 84 -0.65 10.56 7.08
C VAL A 84 0.67 10.75 6.34
N THR A 85 1.62 11.44 6.98
CA THR A 85 3.03 11.43 6.64
C THR A 85 3.77 10.72 7.75
N LEU A 86 4.56 9.73 7.41
CA LEU A 86 5.40 8.98 8.36
C LEU A 86 6.67 9.79 8.70
N PRO A 87 7.27 9.57 9.89
CA PRO A 87 8.47 10.29 10.29
C PRO A 87 9.64 9.99 9.33
N GLY A 88 10.34 11.05 8.93
CA GLY A 88 11.43 11.00 7.97
C GLY A 88 11.00 11.14 6.51
N PHE A 89 9.68 11.14 6.19
CA PHE A 89 9.18 11.25 4.83
C PHE A 89 8.58 12.62 4.54
N ASP A 90 8.58 13.02 3.26
CA ASP A 90 7.97 14.25 2.73
C ASP A 90 8.25 15.49 3.62
N GLY A 91 9.49 15.66 4.05
CA GLY A 91 9.93 16.76 4.90
C GLY A 91 9.51 16.67 6.37
N GLN A 92 8.87 15.58 6.80
CA GLN A 92 8.65 15.30 8.22
C GLN A 92 9.98 14.91 8.88
N PRO A 93 10.34 15.47 10.04
CA PRO A 93 11.55 15.08 10.74
C PRO A 93 11.60 13.57 11.05
N PRO A 94 12.77 12.93 10.96
CA PRO A 94 12.94 11.55 11.41
C PRO A 94 12.84 11.44 12.93
N ILE A 95 12.57 10.24 13.43
CA ILE A 95 12.59 9.88 14.85
C ILE A 95 13.62 8.78 15.09
N SER A 96 14.03 8.63 16.34
CA SER A 96 14.84 7.50 16.82
C SER A 96 13.94 6.37 17.35
N GLY A 97 14.48 5.15 17.38
CA GLY A 97 13.78 3.98 17.92
C GLY A 97 13.05 3.14 16.87
N PRO A 98 12.14 2.25 17.30
CA PRO A 98 11.42 1.35 16.41
C PRO A 98 10.31 2.11 15.67
N LEU A 99 10.45 2.20 14.33
CA LEU A 99 9.60 3.07 13.51
C LEU A 99 8.17 2.54 13.37
N PHE A 100 8.01 1.25 13.01
CA PHE A 100 6.67 0.64 12.89
C PHE A 100 5.91 0.65 14.22
N ALA A 101 6.58 0.30 15.32
CA ALA A 101 5.92 0.28 16.64
C ALA A 101 5.48 1.68 17.07
N THR A 102 6.30 2.70 16.85
CA THR A 102 5.95 4.09 17.16
C THR A 102 4.80 4.59 16.28
N ALA A 103 4.91 4.41 14.96
CA ALA A 103 3.88 4.88 14.04
C ALA A 103 2.53 4.18 14.24
N THR A 104 2.51 2.87 14.56
CA THR A 104 1.26 2.17 14.87
C THR A 104 0.65 2.63 16.20
N ALA A 105 1.46 2.90 17.22
CA ALA A 105 0.97 3.49 18.47
C ALA A 105 0.36 4.88 18.24
N ASP A 106 1.02 5.73 17.45
CA ASP A 106 0.52 7.05 17.08
C ASP A 106 -0.72 6.98 16.17
N PHE A 107 -0.85 5.94 15.34
CA PHE A 107 -2.08 5.67 14.59
C PHE A 107 -3.26 5.40 15.54
N TRP A 108 -3.09 4.55 16.55
CA TRP A 108 -4.16 4.29 17.52
C TRP A 108 -4.51 5.54 18.33
N LYS A 109 -3.52 6.33 18.69
CA LYS A 109 -3.69 7.64 19.34
C LYS A 109 -4.48 8.62 18.44
N LEU A 110 -4.22 8.63 17.12
CA LEU A 110 -5.01 9.42 16.17
C LEU A 110 -6.50 9.03 16.23
N LEU A 111 -6.81 7.73 16.24
CA LEU A 111 -8.21 7.28 16.33
C LEU A 111 -8.86 7.75 17.64
N ASP A 112 -8.13 7.68 18.75
CA ASP A 112 -8.65 8.06 20.06
C ASP A 112 -8.86 9.57 20.17
N GLU A 113 -7.88 10.39 19.77
CA GLU A 113 -7.94 11.86 19.85
C GLU A 113 -8.99 12.47 18.91
N LYS A 114 -9.22 11.84 17.76
CA LYS A 114 -10.20 12.30 16.77
C LYS A 114 -11.54 11.57 16.85
N HIS A 115 -11.71 10.69 17.82
CA HIS A 115 -12.92 9.87 18.01
C HIS A 115 -13.32 9.10 16.74
N ILE A 116 -12.30 8.63 15.97
CA ILE A 116 -12.51 7.91 14.73
C ILE A 116 -12.89 6.47 15.04
N THR A 117 -14.07 6.07 14.62
CA THR A 117 -14.60 4.72 14.83
C THR A 117 -14.59 3.92 13.54
N LYS A 118 -14.01 2.72 13.60
CA LYS A 118 -13.98 1.75 12.49
C LYS A 118 -13.60 2.37 11.13
N PRO A 119 -12.46 3.11 11.03
CA PRO A 119 -12.00 3.62 9.75
C PRO A 119 -11.61 2.46 8.82
N VAL A 120 -11.65 2.72 7.50
CA VAL A 120 -10.94 1.87 6.53
C VAL A 120 -9.54 2.43 6.34
N VAL A 121 -8.54 1.59 6.58
CA VAL A 121 -7.13 1.91 6.33
C VAL A 121 -6.79 1.56 4.89
N ILE A 122 -6.19 2.48 4.17
CA ILE A 122 -5.74 2.30 2.78
C ILE A 122 -4.25 2.61 2.74
N GLY A 123 -3.45 1.56 2.60
CA GLY A 123 -1.99 1.68 2.62
C GLY A 123 -1.36 1.24 1.31
N HIS A 124 -0.31 1.93 0.89
CA HIS A 124 0.52 1.55 -0.24
C HIS A 124 1.85 0.97 0.26
N SER A 125 2.31 -0.13 -0.35
CA SER A 125 3.64 -0.68 -0.07
C SER A 125 3.86 -0.85 1.45
N LEU A 126 4.87 -0.19 2.02
CA LEU A 126 5.14 -0.10 3.47
C LEU A 126 3.88 0.29 4.28
N GLY A 127 3.06 1.23 3.78
CA GLY A 127 1.77 1.58 4.38
C GLY A 127 0.76 0.43 4.34
N GLY A 128 0.81 -0.42 3.32
CA GLY A 128 0.03 -1.64 3.23
C GLY A 128 0.49 -2.71 4.23
N THR A 129 1.81 -2.89 4.41
CA THR A 129 2.39 -3.72 5.48
C THR A 129 1.93 -3.24 6.84
N MET A 130 1.97 -1.91 7.09
CA MET A 130 1.43 -1.31 8.30
C MET A 130 -0.07 -1.60 8.47
N GLY A 131 -0.85 -1.58 7.38
CA GLY A 131 -2.27 -1.98 7.39
C GLY A 131 -2.49 -3.41 7.88
N PHE A 132 -1.68 -4.38 7.43
CA PHE A 132 -1.71 -5.75 7.96
C PHE A 132 -1.36 -5.80 9.46
N MET A 133 -0.34 -5.05 9.88
CA MET A 133 0.04 -4.97 11.30
C MET A 133 -1.12 -4.44 12.15
N LEU A 134 -1.76 -3.35 11.73
CA LEU A 134 -2.92 -2.77 12.43
C LEU A 134 -4.08 -3.76 12.50
N ALA A 135 -4.35 -4.51 11.41
CA ALA A 135 -5.40 -5.52 11.37
C ALA A 135 -5.16 -6.68 12.34
N THR A 136 -3.90 -7.04 12.59
CA THR A 136 -3.54 -8.11 13.55
C THR A 136 -3.50 -7.65 15.00
N GLN A 137 -3.20 -6.36 15.24
CA GLN A 137 -3.12 -5.79 16.60
C GLN A 137 -4.49 -5.58 17.24
N HIS A 138 -5.40 -4.89 16.55
CA HIS A 138 -6.72 -4.53 17.08
C HIS A 138 -7.82 -4.66 16.01
N PRO A 139 -8.15 -5.87 15.55
CA PRO A 139 -9.09 -6.09 14.43
C PRO A 139 -10.46 -5.46 14.68
N GLY A 140 -10.96 -5.44 15.92
CA GLY A 140 -12.27 -4.87 16.27
C GLY A 140 -12.35 -3.33 16.13
N ARG A 141 -11.22 -2.63 16.01
CA ARG A 141 -11.17 -1.16 15.90
C ARG A 141 -11.21 -0.65 14.44
N LEU A 142 -11.04 -1.52 13.45
CA LEU A 142 -11.03 -1.16 12.03
C LEU A 142 -12.32 -1.59 11.34
N GLY A 143 -12.75 -0.85 10.33
CA GLY A 143 -13.81 -1.21 9.39
C GLY A 143 -13.31 -2.10 8.27
N GLY A 144 -12.03 -2.03 7.95
CA GLY A 144 -11.35 -2.84 6.93
C GLY A 144 -9.97 -2.32 6.61
N VAL A 145 -9.24 -3.09 5.81
CA VAL A 145 -7.90 -2.72 5.31
C VAL A 145 -7.87 -2.91 3.80
N ILE A 146 -7.35 -1.92 3.10
CA ILE A 146 -6.98 -2.02 1.68
C ILE A 146 -5.46 -1.86 1.62
N SER A 147 -4.78 -2.89 1.15
CA SER A 147 -3.35 -2.85 0.89
C SER A 147 -3.11 -2.80 -0.62
N LEU A 148 -2.52 -1.73 -1.11
CA LEU A 148 -2.06 -1.61 -2.49
C LEU A 148 -0.59 -1.99 -2.52
N ASP A 149 -0.31 -3.16 -3.08
CA ASP A 149 1.02 -3.76 -3.22
C ASP A 149 1.88 -3.79 -1.95
N GLY A 150 1.24 -3.76 -0.76
CA GLY A 150 1.87 -4.02 0.53
C GLY A 150 1.58 -5.46 0.97
N LEU A 151 2.51 -6.11 1.63
CA LEU A 151 2.41 -7.52 1.98
C LEU A 151 2.80 -7.74 3.46
N PRO A 152 2.35 -8.83 4.09
CA PRO A 152 2.66 -9.13 5.48
C PRO A 152 4.11 -9.57 5.71
N ILE A 153 4.88 -9.67 4.65
CA ILE A 153 6.32 -9.93 4.62
C ILE A 153 6.90 -9.27 3.38
N TYR A 154 8.08 -8.68 3.49
CA TYR A 154 8.80 -8.19 2.31
C TYR A 154 9.05 -9.35 1.32
N PRO A 155 8.60 -9.26 0.05
CA PRO A 155 8.65 -10.39 -0.89
C PRO A 155 10.04 -11.00 -1.05
N GLY A 156 11.08 -10.16 -1.08
CA GLY A 156 12.47 -10.61 -1.17
C GLY A 156 12.97 -11.38 0.05
N SER A 157 12.32 -11.19 1.22
CA SER A 157 12.67 -11.90 2.46
C SER A 157 12.02 -13.28 2.57
N ALA A 158 10.91 -13.51 1.86
CA ALA A 158 10.04 -14.68 2.06
C ALA A 158 10.74 -16.03 1.87
N PHE A 159 11.82 -16.10 1.08
CA PHE A 159 12.56 -17.31 0.74
C PHE A 159 13.98 -17.34 1.30
N LEU A 160 14.35 -16.37 2.13
CA LEU A 160 15.68 -16.25 2.71
C LEU A 160 15.69 -16.77 4.15
N THR A 161 16.85 -17.22 4.60
CA THR A 161 17.05 -17.50 6.03
C THR A 161 17.07 -16.20 6.83
N PRO A 162 16.67 -16.18 8.12
CA PRO A 162 16.69 -14.98 8.95
C PRO A 162 18.05 -14.27 8.98
N LYS A 163 19.16 -15.05 8.96
CA LYS A 163 20.51 -14.51 8.88
C LYS A 163 20.77 -13.73 7.59
N LYS A 164 20.30 -14.27 6.44
CA LYS A 164 20.45 -13.59 5.14
C LYS A 164 19.57 -12.35 5.06
N VAL A 165 18.32 -12.44 5.55
CA VAL A 165 17.41 -11.28 5.63
C VAL A 165 18.04 -10.17 6.43
N LYS A 166 18.54 -10.47 7.65
CA LYS A 166 19.19 -9.47 8.50
C LYS A 166 20.39 -8.81 7.81
N ALA A 167 21.26 -9.60 7.20
CA ALA A 167 22.43 -9.08 6.50
C ALA A 167 22.05 -8.15 5.34
N MET A 168 21.03 -8.54 4.54
CA MET A 168 20.51 -7.75 3.43
C MET A 168 19.85 -6.46 3.92
N ALA A 169 19.00 -6.54 4.94
CA ALA A 169 18.30 -5.41 5.50
C ALA A 169 19.26 -4.36 6.05
N THR A 170 20.21 -4.79 6.89
CA THR A 170 21.22 -3.89 7.46
C THR A 170 22.11 -3.28 6.37
N ALA A 171 22.57 -4.05 5.38
CA ALA A 171 23.36 -3.52 4.27
C ALA A 171 22.59 -2.47 3.46
N THR A 172 21.29 -2.70 3.20
CA THR A 172 20.43 -1.75 2.49
C THR A 172 20.26 -0.46 3.30
N ALA A 173 19.99 -0.56 4.60
CA ALA A 173 19.85 0.60 5.48
C ALA A 173 21.11 1.44 5.52
N LEU A 174 22.29 0.81 5.71
CA LEU A 174 23.57 1.50 5.73
C LEU A 174 23.88 2.18 4.39
N ARG A 175 23.56 1.52 3.28
CA ARG A 175 23.74 2.11 1.95
C ARG A 175 22.89 3.37 1.78
N LEU A 176 21.59 3.30 2.09
CA LEU A 176 20.70 4.47 2.00
C LEU A 176 21.18 5.60 2.94
N ALA A 177 21.56 5.27 4.17
CA ALA A 177 22.06 6.25 5.14
C ALA A 177 23.36 6.92 4.70
N SER A 178 24.14 6.30 3.80
CA SER A 178 25.37 6.89 3.24
C SER A 178 25.14 7.86 2.10
N LEU A 179 23.91 7.93 1.55
CA LEU A 179 23.59 8.82 0.45
C LEU A 179 23.35 10.24 0.95
N THR A 180 23.87 11.21 0.21
CA THR A 180 23.38 12.58 0.34
C THR A 180 21.97 12.71 -0.22
N PRO A 181 21.19 13.73 0.18
CA PRO A 181 19.85 13.95 -0.40
C PRO A 181 19.85 14.05 -1.94
N ALA A 182 20.89 14.66 -2.51
CA ALA A 182 21.03 14.75 -3.96
C ALA A 182 21.31 13.41 -4.65
N GLN A 183 22.12 12.55 -4.01
CA GLN A 183 22.38 11.19 -4.52
C GLN A 183 21.13 10.33 -4.40
N PHE A 184 20.40 10.40 -3.28
CA PHE A 184 19.13 9.73 -3.08
C PHE A 184 18.09 10.14 -4.16
N ALA A 185 17.91 11.44 -4.37
CA ALA A 185 17.02 11.97 -5.40
C ALA A 185 17.38 11.48 -6.82
N ALA A 186 18.69 11.44 -7.14
CA ALA A 186 19.16 10.97 -8.42
C ALA A 186 18.95 9.47 -8.62
N GLU A 187 19.20 8.66 -7.57
CA GLU A 187 18.97 7.21 -7.60
C GLU A 187 17.48 6.88 -7.73
N GLU A 188 16.62 7.52 -6.94
CA GLU A 188 15.18 7.34 -7.03
C GLU A 188 14.68 7.64 -8.46
N LYS A 189 15.07 8.77 -9.02
CA LYS A 189 14.63 9.19 -10.35
C LYS A 189 15.11 8.27 -11.46
N THR A 190 16.36 7.77 -11.39
CA THR A 190 17.00 7.09 -12.54
C THR A 190 17.04 5.58 -12.42
N GLN A 191 16.94 5.03 -11.18
CA GLN A 191 17.12 3.61 -10.92
C GLN A 191 15.95 2.93 -10.24
N ILE A 192 15.18 3.64 -9.41
CA ILE A 192 14.10 3.02 -8.63
C ILE A 192 12.74 3.26 -9.27
N LEU A 193 12.30 4.52 -9.36
CA LEU A 193 10.97 4.88 -9.86
C LEU A 193 10.65 4.34 -11.26
N PRO A 194 11.61 4.26 -12.24
CA PRO A 194 11.33 3.67 -13.55
C PRO A 194 10.95 2.19 -13.52
N TYR A 195 11.25 1.45 -12.44
CA TYR A 195 10.75 0.08 -12.24
C TYR A 195 9.40 0.03 -11.52
N LEU A 196 9.04 1.11 -10.84
CA LEU A 196 7.85 1.19 -9.99
C LEU A 196 6.67 1.90 -10.66
N ILE A 197 6.90 2.63 -11.78
CA ILE A 197 5.92 3.45 -12.50
C ILE A 197 6.11 3.23 -14.00
N THR A 198 5.01 3.14 -14.76
CA THR A 198 5.08 2.88 -16.20
C THR A 198 5.41 4.14 -17.01
N ALA A 199 4.81 5.28 -16.64
CA ALA A 199 4.95 6.52 -17.41
C ALA A 199 6.13 7.37 -16.92
N GLN A 200 7.05 7.72 -17.82
CA GLN A 200 8.21 8.57 -17.50
C GLN A 200 7.79 9.98 -17.04
N SER A 201 6.64 10.49 -17.51
CA SER A 201 6.07 11.75 -17.03
C SER A 201 5.79 11.72 -15.53
N ASP A 202 5.24 10.62 -15.04
CA ASP A 202 4.91 10.44 -13.62
C ASP A 202 6.17 10.25 -12.77
N VAL A 203 7.17 9.51 -13.30
CA VAL A 203 8.51 9.44 -12.68
C VAL A 203 9.09 10.84 -12.50
N ASN A 204 9.03 11.69 -13.53
CA ASN A 204 9.55 13.06 -13.46
C ASN A 204 8.76 13.95 -12.47
N ALA A 205 7.45 13.74 -12.35
CA ALA A 205 6.61 14.49 -11.44
C ALA A 205 6.83 14.08 -9.98
N ILE A 206 7.03 12.77 -9.72
CA ILE A 206 7.11 12.20 -8.35
C ILE A 206 8.53 12.28 -7.78
N ALA A 207 9.58 12.11 -8.59
CA ALA A 207 10.94 12.08 -8.09
C ALA A 207 11.33 13.27 -7.20
N PRO A 208 10.93 14.55 -7.51
CA PRO A 208 11.18 15.67 -6.60
C PRO A 208 10.43 15.60 -5.28
N LEU A 209 9.33 14.87 -5.22
CA LEU A 209 8.53 14.69 -4.00
C LEU A 209 9.14 13.63 -3.09
N VAL A 210 9.55 12.49 -3.66
CA VAL A 210 10.30 11.43 -2.95
C VAL A 210 11.61 12.00 -2.37
N ALA A 211 12.29 12.86 -3.11
CA ALA A 211 13.54 13.49 -2.72
C ALA A 211 13.44 14.37 -1.45
N LYS A 212 12.23 14.71 -0.98
CA LYS A 212 12.03 15.42 0.29
C LYS A 212 12.19 14.52 1.51
N SER A 213 12.25 13.21 1.32
CA SER A 213 12.39 12.23 2.39
C SER A 213 13.86 12.07 2.80
N ASP A 214 14.08 11.80 4.08
CA ASP A 214 15.41 11.57 4.64
C ASP A 214 15.92 10.19 4.20
N PRO A 215 17.10 10.08 3.56
CA PRO A 215 17.64 8.80 3.10
C PRO A 215 17.93 7.80 4.24
N ALA A 216 18.43 8.29 5.38
CA ALA A 216 18.74 7.42 6.52
C ALA A 216 17.47 6.88 7.17
N ALA A 217 16.43 7.73 7.32
CA ALA A 217 15.13 7.30 7.78
C ALA A 217 14.48 6.30 6.81
N SER A 218 14.56 6.55 5.50
CA SER A 218 14.07 5.62 4.47
C SER A 218 14.78 4.27 4.56
N GLY A 219 16.10 4.28 4.77
CA GLY A 219 16.87 3.07 5.01
C GLY A 219 16.42 2.30 6.26
N LYS A 220 16.13 3.03 7.34
CA LYS A 220 15.68 2.43 8.61
C LYS A 220 14.27 1.81 8.49
N TRP A 221 13.34 2.51 7.84
CA TRP A 221 12.02 1.98 7.55
C TRP A 221 12.10 0.70 6.70
N LEU A 222 12.91 0.70 5.65
CA LEU A 222 13.09 -0.47 4.79
C LEU A 222 13.77 -1.63 5.54
N GLU A 223 14.72 -1.35 6.44
CA GLU A 223 15.32 -2.38 7.30
C GLU A 223 14.27 -3.06 8.17
N GLU A 224 13.44 -2.28 8.85
CA GLU A 224 12.37 -2.84 9.70
C GLU A 224 11.35 -3.62 8.87
N ASP A 225 10.92 -3.13 7.70
CA ASP A 225 9.99 -3.82 6.80
C ASP A 225 10.56 -5.16 6.30
N MET A 226 11.84 -5.19 5.90
CA MET A 226 12.51 -6.42 5.46
C MET A 226 12.64 -7.47 6.57
N LEU A 227 12.75 -7.05 7.82
CA LEU A 227 12.87 -7.93 9.00
C LEU A 227 11.51 -8.42 9.51
N LEU A 228 10.42 -7.79 9.06
CA LEU A 228 9.07 -8.10 9.52
C LEU A 228 8.52 -9.35 8.83
N ASP A 229 7.89 -10.23 9.61
CA ASP A 229 7.08 -11.33 9.10
C ASP A 229 5.77 -11.43 9.91
N LEU A 230 4.70 -10.91 9.35
CA LEU A 230 3.37 -10.92 9.97
C LEU A 230 2.54 -12.15 9.59
N ARG A 231 3.05 -13.06 8.76
CA ARG A 231 2.28 -14.24 8.31
C ARG A 231 1.78 -15.12 9.45
N PRO A 232 2.53 -15.35 10.54
CA PRO A 232 2.02 -16.09 11.71
C PRO A 232 0.85 -15.39 12.42
N GLU A 233 0.75 -14.06 12.30
CA GLU A 233 -0.24 -13.24 12.97
C GLU A 233 -1.53 -13.06 12.14
N LEU A 234 -1.49 -13.35 10.83
CA LEU A 234 -2.62 -13.15 9.90
C LEU A 234 -3.95 -13.78 10.36
N PRO A 235 -3.97 -14.94 11.03
CA PRO A 235 -5.23 -15.49 11.54
C PRO A 235 -5.96 -14.58 12.54
N LYS A 236 -5.26 -13.63 13.15
CA LYS A 236 -5.86 -12.63 14.07
C LYS A 236 -6.53 -11.47 13.34
N ALA A 237 -6.22 -11.26 12.06
CA ALA A 237 -6.73 -10.16 11.24
C ALA A 237 -8.20 -10.39 10.84
N ASN A 238 -9.08 -10.42 11.83
CA ASN A 238 -10.52 -10.68 11.62
C ASN A 238 -11.28 -9.41 11.20
N VAL A 239 -10.83 -8.79 10.11
CA VAL A 239 -11.47 -7.65 9.43
C VAL A 239 -11.49 -7.94 7.93
N PRO A 240 -12.38 -7.33 7.14
CA PRO A 240 -12.29 -7.39 5.67
C PRO A 240 -10.96 -6.82 5.20
N ILE A 241 -10.26 -7.54 4.32
CA ILE A 241 -9.01 -7.09 3.71
C ILE A 241 -9.09 -7.19 2.20
N LEU A 242 -8.71 -6.13 1.50
CA LEU A 242 -8.48 -6.12 0.06
C LEU A 242 -6.99 -5.93 -0.21
N LEU A 243 -6.39 -6.87 -0.91
CA LEU A 243 -5.06 -6.71 -1.50
C LEU A 243 -5.23 -6.34 -2.98
N ILE A 244 -4.84 -5.12 -3.34
CA ILE A 244 -4.74 -4.68 -4.74
C ILE A 244 -3.32 -4.97 -5.19
N ALA A 245 -3.17 -5.87 -6.17
CA ALA A 245 -1.89 -6.35 -6.64
C ALA A 245 -1.68 -5.91 -8.11
N PRO A 246 -0.69 -5.04 -8.38
CA PRO A 246 -0.35 -4.65 -9.75
C PRO A 246 0.34 -5.79 -10.49
N TYR A 247 0.28 -5.75 -11.83
CA TYR A 247 1.03 -6.64 -12.70
C TYR A 247 1.50 -5.92 -13.96
N ASP A 248 2.79 -6.03 -14.25
CA ASP A 248 3.42 -5.61 -15.51
C ASP A 248 4.39 -6.71 -15.97
N ALA A 249 4.09 -7.38 -17.08
CA ALA A 249 4.88 -8.48 -17.60
C ALA A 249 6.35 -8.11 -17.84
N SER A 250 6.65 -6.85 -18.19
CA SER A 250 8.02 -6.38 -18.47
C SER A 250 8.91 -6.33 -17.23
N VAL A 251 8.29 -6.17 -16.06
CA VAL A 251 8.98 -6.13 -14.75
C VAL A 251 8.82 -7.45 -14.01
N ASP A 252 7.59 -7.94 -13.85
CA ASP A 252 7.28 -9.08 -13.01
C ASP A 252 7.91 -10.40 -13.49
N ALA A 253 8.08 -10.56 -14.81
CA ALA A 253 8.77 -11.74 -15.36
C ALA A 253 10.22 -11.88 -14.87
N ARG A 254 10.90 -10.76 -14.56
CA ARG A 254 12.26 -10.74 -14.01
C ARG A 254 12.32 -11.27 -12.58
N PHE A 255 11.19 -11.22 -11.88
CA PHE A 255 11.04 -11.73 -10.51
C PHE A 255 10.31 -13.08 -10.45
N GLY A 256 10.19 -13.78 -11.61
CA GLY A 256 9.63 -15.12 -11.71
C GLY A 256 8.11 -15.18 -11.90
N ALA A 257 7.42 -14.04 -11.98
CA ALA A 257 5.99 -13.97 -12.27
C ALA A 257 5.75 -13.68 -13.76
N SER A 258 5.88 -14.69 -14.61
CA SER A 258 5.72 -14.55 -16.07
C SER A 258 4.28 -14.32 -16.54
N THR A 259 3.29 -14.49 -15.66
CA THR A 259 1.87 -14.24 -15.93
C THR A 259 1.20 -13.58 -14.73
N ILE A 260 0.11 -12.85 -14.96
CA ILE A 260 -0.71 -12.25 -13.90
C ILE A 260 -1.21 -13.32 -12.90
N GLY A 261 -1.57 -14.52 -13.40
CA GLY A 261 -1.98 -15.64 -12.55
C GLY A 261 -0.83 -16.18 -11.68
N ALA A 262 0.41 -16.19 -12.19
CA ALA A 262 1.57 -16.58 -11.40
C ALA A 262 1.84 -15.58 -10.26
N LYS A 263 1.75 -14.26 -10.52
CA LYS A 263 1.87 -13.25 -9.47
C LYS A 263 0.74 -13.34 -8.45
N GLN A 264 -0.50 -13.54 -8.90
CA GLN A 264 -1.64 -13.74 -8.01
C GLN A 264 -1.45 -14.95 -7.09
N ALA A 265 -1.01 -16.08 -7.62
CA ALA A 265 -0.74 -17.29 -6.84
C ALA A 265 0.39 -17.07 -5.82
N PHE A 266 1.46 -16.38 -6.22
CA PHE A 266 2.55 -16.00 -5.32
C PHE A 266 2.03 -15.12 -4.16
N TYR A 267 1.29 -14.06 -4.45
CA TYR A 267 0.72 -13.18 -3.42
C TYR A 267 -0.26 -13.92 -2.52
N ALA A 268 -1.13 -14.78 -3.08
CA ALA A 268 -2.05 -15.62 -2.31
C ALA A 268 -1.30 -16.53 -1.32
N GLY A 269 -0.13 -17.03 -1.70
CA GLY A 269 0.74 -17.79 -0.80
C GLY A 269 1.25 -16.98 0.38
N LEU A 270 1.61 -15.71 0.16
CA LEU A 270 2.13 -14.82 1.21
C LEU A 270 1.06 -14.35 2.19
N VAL A 271 -0.19 -14.18 1.73
CA VAL A 271 -1.31 -13.74 2.58
C VAL A 271 -2.18 -14.90 3.09
N LYS A 272 -1.75 -16.14 2.87
CA LYS A 272 -2.44 -17.33 3.36
C LYS A 272 -2.58 -17.28 4.88
N GLY A 273 -3.80 -17.34 5.37
CA GLY A 273 -4.08 -17.27 6.82
C GLY A 273 -4.92 -16.04 7.21
N ALA A 274 -4.98 -15.01 6.39
CA ALA A 274 -5.92 -13.91 6.60
C ALA A 274 -7.34 -14.37 6.28
N PRO A 275 -8.29 -14.39 7.27
CA PRO A 275 -9.56 -15.10 7.11
C PRO A 275 -10.52 -14.43 6.11
N ASN A 276 -10.46 -13.12 5.98
CA ASN A 276 -11.40 -12.31 5.19
C ASN A 276 -10.68 -11.49 4.10
N LEU A 277 -9.66 -12.07 3.46
CA LEU A 277 -8.86 -11.40 2.45
C LEU A 277 -9.28 -11.81 1.04
N ARG A 278 -9.40 -10.83 0.15
CA ARG A 278 -9.51 -11.02 -1.30
C ARG A 278 -8.38 -10.27 -2.03
N ILE A 279 -8.00 -10.78 -3.20
CA ILE A 279 -6.99 -10.17 -4.07
C ILE A 279 -7.68 -9.66 -5.33
N VAL A 280 -7.37 -8.43 -5.72
CA VAL A 280 -7.74 -7.86 -7.02
C VAL A 280 -6.46 -7.54 -7.77
N MET A 281 -6.29 -8.13 -8.96
CA MET A 281 -5.16 -7.86 -9.83
C MET A 281 -5.45 -6.64 -10.70
N ILE A 282 -4.48 -5.74 -10.82
CA ILE A 282 -4.52 -4.61 -11.76
C ILE A 282 -3.44 -4.83 -12.81
N ASP A 283 -3.86 -5.17 -14.02
CA ASP A 283 -2.96 -5.39 -15.16
C ASP A 283 -2.42 -4.06 -15.72
N HIS A 284 -1.31 -4.14 -16.45
CA HIS A 284 -0.63 -2.97 -17.03
C HIS A 284 -0.28 -1.90 -16.00
N SER A 285 0.10 -2.33 -14.80
CA SER A 285 0.52 -1.45 -13.72
C SER A 285 1.70 -2.01 -12.96
N ARG A 286 2.54 -1.13 -12.47
CA ARG A 286 3.66 -1.41 -11.58
C ARG A 286 3.30 -1.03 -10.15
N HIS A 287 4.28 -0.96 -9.30
CA HIS A 287 4.13 -0.73 -7.85
C HIS A 287 3.21 0.47 -7.52
N PHE A 288 3.32 1.59 -8.25
CA PHE A 288 2.45 2.75 -8.10
C PHE A 288 1.19 2.65 -8.98
N ALA A 289 0.41 1.58 -8.80
CA ALA A 289 -0.80 1.35 -9.60
C ALA A 289 -1.81 2.49 -9.54
N MET A 290 -1.81 3.32 -8.48
CA MET A 290 -2.66 4.50 -8.36
C MET A 290 -2.29 5.61 -9.37
N TYR A 291 -1.09 5.56 -9.97
CA TYR A 291 -0.65 6.40 -11.08
C TYR A 291 -0.87 5.71 -12.42
N ASP A 292 -0.46 4.44 -12.52
CA ASP A 292 -0.54 3.69 -13.78
C ASP A 292 -1.98 3.40 -14.21
N GLN A 293 -2.87 3.05 -13.25
CA GLN A 293 -4.27 2.64 -13.48
C GLN A 293 -5.22 3.29 -12.45
N PRO A 294 -5.29 4.63 -12.38
CA PRO A 294 -6.00 5.36 -11.33
C PRO A 294 -7.49 5.02 -11.24
N GLN A 295 -8.15 4.79 -12.38
CA GLN A 295 -9.57 4.45 -12.42
C GLN A 295 -9.82 3.03 -11.89
N ALA A 296 -8.98 2.07 -12.25
CA ALA A 296 -9.09 0.69 -11.78
C ALA A 296 -8.85 0.60 -10.27
N VAL A 297 -7.83 1.31 -9.75
CA VAL A 297 -7.56 1.40 -8.31
C VAL A 297 -8.73 2.05 -7.57
N SER A 298 -9.25 3.18 -8.06
CA SER A 298 -10.41 3.85 -7.45
C SER A 298 -11.66 2.96 -7.46
N ALA A 299 -11.90 2.22 -8.55
CA ALA A 299 -13.01 1.28 -8.65
C ALA A 299 -12.88 0.10 -7.65
N ALA A 300 -11.67 -0.45 -7.49
CA ALA A 300 -11.39 -1.51 -6.52
C ALA A 300 -11.64 -1.03 -5.08
N ILE A 301 -11.14 0.18 -4.74
CA ILE A 301 -11.39 0.82 -3.44
C ILE A 301 -12.89 1.02 -3.24
N ALA A 302 -13.60 1.64 -4.19
CA ALA A 302 -15.04 1.91 -4.09
C ALA A 302 -15.86 0.62 -3.92
N GLY A 303 -15.52 -0.44 -4.68
CA GLY A 303 -16.17 -1.75 -4.56
C GLY A 303 -15.97 -2.41 -3.20
N PHE A 304 -14.80 -2.21 -2.57
CA PHE A 304 -14.56 -2.66 -1.19
C PHE A 304 -15.39 -1.85 -0.19
N LEU A 305 -15.36 -0.54 -0.29
CA LEU A 305 -16.09 0.36 0.62
C LEU A 305 -17.60 0.11 0.60
N ALA A 306 -18.17 -0.26 -0.55
CA ALA A 306 -19.58 -0.59 -0.68
C ALA A 306 -19.98 -1.92 0.00
N GLN A 307 -19.02 -2.84 0.24
CA GLN A 307 -19.28 -4.17 0.81
C GLN A 307 -18.87 -4.26 2.29
N ALA A 308 -17.82 -3.54 2.68
CA ALA A 308 -17.27 -3.58 4.04
C ALA A 308 -17.98 -2.64 5.02
N LEU A 309 -18.80 -1.78 4.52
CA LEU A 309 -19.47 -0.69 5.25
C LEU A 309 -20.98 -0.69 5.02
#